data_52a584fc62c0b0a54e245c45ce640aff
#
_entry.id   52a584fc62c0b0a54e245c45ce640aff
#
_cell.length_a   1.000
_cell.length_b   1.000
_cell.length_c   1.000
_cell.angle_alpha   90.00
_cell.angle_beta   90.00
_cell.angle_gamma   90.00
#
_symmetry.space_group_name_H-M   'P 1'
#
loop_
_entity.id
_entity.type
_entity.pdbx_description
1 polymer ?
#
loop_
_entity_poly.entity_id
_entity_poly.type
_entity_poly.pdbx_seq_one_letter_code
_entity_poly.pdbx_strand_id
1 'polypeptide(L)'
;LDALHREYQHDDLARIARGQAAWEQWHAAHSRHWLLVCDTDWTVIRIWESFKYGSVQHTLHCTPNPDTLYLLCQPDIEWEPDPLRENPDDRDELFSLYEQLLTETGCQYSISGGNVTNRLQNAVSLIEKYS
;
A
#
# COMPACT_ATOMS: atom_id res chain seq x y z
N LEU A 1 -13.37 2.93 2.43
CA LEU A 1 -14.57 2.52 1.67
C LEU A 1 -15.85 2.65 2.49
N ASP A 2 -15.74 2.54 3.83
CA ASP A 2 -16.90 2.62 4.73
C ASP A 2 -17.59 3.99 4.73
N ALA A 3 -16.91 5.03 4.27
CA ALA A 3 -17.49 6.36 4.12
C ALA A 3 -18.51 6.45 2.98
N LEU A 4 -18.50 5.49 2.07
CA LEU A 4 -19.44 5.39 0.97
C LEU A 4 -20.56 4.43 1.38
N HIS A 5 -21.76 4.95 1.63
CA HIS A 5 -22.92 4.12 1.98
C HIS A 5 -23.49 3.33 0.79
N ARG A 6 -22.66 3.08 -0.20
CA ARG A 6 -22.95 2.30 -1.41
C ARG A 6 -21.68 1.64 -1.90
N GLU A 7 -21.80 0.70 -2.80
CA GLU A 7 -20.64 0.13 -3.49
C GLU A 7 -19.90 1.22 -4.27
N TYR A 8 -18.55 1.26 -4.14
CA TYR A 8 -17.76 2.27 -4.81
C TYR A 8 -17.70 2.05 -6.33
N GLN A 9 -17.59 3.15 -7.05
CA GLN A 9 -17.47 3.16 -8.51
C GLN A 9 -16.09 3.70 -8.89
N HIS A 10 -15.72 3.56 -10.17
CA HIS A 10 -14.43 3.97 -10.68
C HIS A 10 -14.09 5.44 -10.36
N ASP A 11 -15.05 6.34 -10.51
CA ASP A 11 -14.85 7.77 -10.24
C ASP A 11 -14.78 8.13 -8.76
N ASP A 12 -15.13 7.22 -7.85
CA ASP A 12 -14.98 7.43 -6.41
C ASP A 12 -13.51 7.31 -5.96
N LEU A 13 -12.65 6.70 -6.75
CA LEU A 13 -11.27 6.37 -6.35
C LEU A 13 -10.45 7.61 -5.99
N ALA A 14 -10.61 8.72 -6.72
CA ALA A 14 -9.92 9.95 -6.42
C ALA A 14 -10.31 10.51 -5.04
N ARG A 15 -11.59 10.39 -4.68
CA ARG A 15 -12.08 10.83 -3.36
C ARG A 15 -11.55 9.93 -2.26
N ILE A 16 -11.55 8.62 -2.48
CA ILE A 16 -11.00 7.65 -1.53
C ILE A 16 -9.52 7.94 -1.29
N ALA A 17 -8.76 8.17 -2.36
CA ALA A 17 -7.34 8.50 -2.26
C ALA A 17 -7.07 9.79 -1.48
N ARG A 18 -7.87 10.83 -1.70
CA ARG A 18 -7.75 12.08 -0.95
C ARG A 18 -8.04 11.88 0.54
N GLY A 19 -9.05 11.08 0.86
CA GLY A 19 -9.35 10.73 2.25
C GLY A 19 -8.22 9.99 2.93
N GLN A 20 -7.62 9.05 2.24
CA GLN A 20 -6.46 8.29 2.72
C GLN A 20 -5.28 9.24 3.00
N ALA A 21 -4.96 10.12 2.07
CA ALA A 21 -3.86 11.07 2.21
C ALA A 21 -4.10 12.06 3.35
N ALA A 22 -5.32 12.57 3.49
CA ALA A 22 -5.68 13.50 4.57
C ALA A 22 -5.54 12.83 5.95
N TRP A 23 -5.97 11.59 6.07
CA TRP A 23 -5.85 10.82 7.30
C TRP A 23 -4.38 10.60 7.69
N GLU A 24 -3.55 10.23 6.73
CA GLU A 24 -2.12 10.03 6.92
C GLU A 24 -1.42 11.33 7.33
N GLN A 25 -1.73 12.44 6.66
CA GLN A 25 -1.18 13.76 6.99
C GLN A 25 -1.57 14.21 8.39
N TRP A 26 -2.82 13.96 8.78
CA TRP A 26 -3.28 14.30 10.12
C TRP A 26 -2.49 13.53 11.18
N HIS A 27 -2.31 12.22 11.00
CA HIS A 27 -1.53 11.39 11.92
C HIS A 27 -0.07 11.79 11.99
N ALA A 28 0.54 12.13 10.86
CA ALA A 28 1.92 12.60 10.81
C ALA A 28 2.09 13.91 11.59
N ALA A 29 1.13 14.83 11.47
CA ALA A 29 1.18 16.12 12.15
C ALA A 29 0.93 16.03 13.67
N HIS A 30 0.17 15.04 14.12
CA HIS A 30 -0.24 14.90 15.52
C HIS A 30 0.51 13.80 16.28
N SER A 31 1.38 13.06 15.62
CA SER A 31 2.19 12.01 16.26
C SER A 31 3.25 12.62 17.18
N ARG A 32 3.43 12.01 18.35
CA ARG A 32 4.50 12.36 19.28
C ARG A 32 5.75 11.53 19.06
N HIS A 33 5.70 10.57 18.15
CA HIS A 33 6.80 9.66 17.85
C HIS A 33 7.47 10.08 16.55
N TRP A 34 8.74 9.72 16.41
CA TRP A 34 9.51 10.00 15.21
C TRP A 34 9.14 9.10 14.04
N LEU A 35 8.39 8.03 14.30
CA LEU A 35 8.02 7.01 13.33
C LEU A 35 6.51 6.92 13.18
N LEU A 36 6.04 6.94 11.95
CA LEU A 36 4.66 6.62 11.59
C LEU A 36 4.67 5.37 10.72
N VAL A 37 3.95 4.34 11.15
CA VAL A 37 3.78 3.10 10.39
C VAL A 37 2.38 3.09 9.80
N CYS A 38 2.29 2.98 8.49
CA CYS A 38 1.02 2.95 7.77
C CYS A 38 0.81 1.58 7.16
N ASP A 39 -0.35 0.99 7.42
CA ASP A 39 -0.82 -0.18 6.70
C ASP A 39 -1.51 0.32 5.44
N THR A 40 -0.76 0.44 4.37
CA THR A 40 -1.14 1.04 3.10
C THR A 40 -1.11 2.58 3.08
N ASP A 41 -0.96 3.13 1.89
CA ASP A 41 -1.09 4.55 1.59
C ASP A 41 -1.93 4.72 0.30
N TRP A 42 -2.00 5.94 -0.22
CA TRP A 42 -2.81 6.19 -1.42
C TRP A 42 -2.29 5.49 -2.68
N THR A 43 -1.03 5.02 -2.68
CA THR A 43 -0.46 4.21 -3.77
C THR A 43 -1.29 2.95 -4.01
N VAL A 44 -1.83 2.36 -2.95
CA VAL A 44 -2.69 1.18 -3.03
C VAL A 44 -3.92 1.45 -3.90
N ILE A 45 -4.50 2.64 -3.78
CA ILE A 45 -5.68 3.01 -4.57
C ILE A 45 -5.33 3.08 -6.06
N ARG A 46 -4.16 3.61 -6.39
CA ARG A 46 -3.67 3.65 -7.78
C ARG A 46 -3.46 2.23 -8.34
N ILE A 47 -2.85 1.36 -7.57
CA ILE A 47 -2.63 -0.03 -7.99
C ILE A 47 -3.97 -0.74 -8.23
N TRP A 48 -4.94 -0.56 -7.36
CA TRP A 48 -6.26 -1.14 -7.52
C TRP A 48 -7.01 -0.59 -8.73
N GLU A 49 -6.86 0.70 -9.02
CA GLU A 49 -7.44 1.26 -10.25
C GLU A 49 -6.87 0.57 -11.48
N SER A 50 -5.54 0.49 -11.56
CA SER A 50 -4.86 -0.18 -12.67
C SER A 50 -5.28 -1.64 -12.82
N PHE A 51 -5.33 -2.36 -11.71
CA PHE A 51 -5.66 -3.79 -11.71
C PHE A 51 -7.12 -4.05 -12.08
N LYS A 52 -8.05 -3.32 -11.47
CA LYS A 52 -9.48 -3.57 -11.61
C LYS A 52 -10.05 -3.01 -12.92
N TYR A 53 -9.57 -1.85 -13.36
CA TYR A 53 -10.13 -1.12 -14.51
C TYR A 53 -9.20 -1.08 -15.72
N GLY A 54 -7.99 -1.62 -15.60
CA GLY A 54 -7.04 -1.72 -16.71
C GLY A 54 -6.31 -0.44 -17.08
N SER A 55 -6.64 0.68 -16.43
CA SER A 55 -6.00 1.97 -16.69
C SER A 55 -6.06 2.87 -15.47
N VAL A 56 -5.13 3.81 -15.36
CA VAL A 56 -5.10 4.80 -14.28
C VAL A 56 -5.63 6.11 -14.83
N GLN A 57 -6.83 6.51 -14.41
CA GLN A 57 -7.52 7.72 -14.85
C GLN A 57 -7.78 8.72 -13.72
N HIS A 58 -8.10 8.22 -12.53
CA HIS A 58 -8.52 9.05 -11.40
C HIS A 58 -7.45 9.20 -10.33
N THR A 59 -6.40 8.38 -10.37
CA THR A 59 -5.38 8.28 -9.31
C THR A 59 -3.95 8.47 -9.83
N LEU A 60 -3.78 9.15 -10.97
CA LEU A 60 -2.46 9.44 -11.54
C LEU A 60 -1.55 10.20 -10.57
N HIS A 61 -2.14 11.04 -9.73
CA HIS A 61 -1.43 11.83 -8.72
C HIS A 61 -1.03 11.01 -7.48
N CYS A 62 -1.55 9.79 -7.33
CA CYS A 62 -1.25 8.93 -6.20
C CYS A 62 0.08 8.20 -6.41
N THR A 63 1.17 8.94 -6.36
CA THR A 63 2.52 8.40 -6.52
C THR A 63 3.12 8.05 -5.17
N PRO A 64 4.02 7.05 -5.11
CA PRO A 64 4.74 6.76 -3.87
C PRO A 64 5.55 7.97 -3.39
N ASN A 65 5.62 8.12 -2.07
CA ASN A 65 6.37 9.20 -1.44
C ASN A 65 7.85 8.81 -1.37
N PRO A 66 8.77 9.59 -1.97
CA PRO A 66 10.21 9.29 -1.95
C PRO A 66 10.84 9.34 -0.55
N ASP A 67 10.19 9.99 0.41
CA ASP A 67 10.66 10.07 1.79
C ASP A 67 10.18 8.92 2.67
N THR A 68 9.40 8.00 2.10
CA THR A 68 8.85 6.84 2.80
C THR A 68 9.67 5.60 2.48
N LEU A 69 9.94 4.78 3.51
CA LEU A 69 10.45 3.43 3.32
C LEU A 69 9.26 2.49 3.14
N TYR A 70 9.19 1.83 2.01
CA TYR A 70 8.13 0.87 1.73
C TYR A 70 8.58 -0.54 2.08
N LEU A 71 7.74 -1.26 2.81
CA LEU A 71 7.91 -2.69 3.02
C LEU A 71 6.91 -3.41 2.10
N LEU A 72 7.43 -4.00 1.04
CA LEU A 72 6.61 -4.70 0.07
C LEU A 72 6.49 -6.17 0.48
N CYS A 73 5.29 -6.55 0.91
CA CYS A 73 5.04 -7.88 1.44
C CYS A 73 4.94 -8.92 0.31
N GLN A 74 5.77 -9.97 0.39
CA GLN A 74 5.70 -11.09 -0.54
C GLN A 74 4.41 -11.89 -0.31
N PRO A 75 3.77 -12.38 -1.39
CA PRO A 75 2.60 -13.24 -1.28
C PRO A 75 3.01 -14.71 -1.05
N ASP A 76 3.86 -14.95 -0.06
CA ASP A 76 4.38 -16.29 0.29
C ASP A 76 3.67 -16.90 1.51
N ILE A 77 2.70 -16.20 2.08
CA ILE A 77 1.83 -16.72 3.13
C ILE A 77 0.67 -17.46 2.47
N GLU A 78 0.33 -18.62 3.05
CA GLU A 78 -0.77 -19.42 2.54
C GLU A 78 -2.07 -18.62 2.47
N TRP A 79 -2.80 -18.80 1.36
CA TRP A 79 -4.08 -18.15 1.15
C TRP A 79 -5.13 -18.68 2.12
N GLU A 80 -5.80 -17.79 2.82
CA GLU A 80 -6.96 -18.11 3.62
C GLU A 80 -8.22 -17.54 2.96
N PRO A 81 -9.28 -18.36 2.79
CA PRO A 81 -10.53 -17.87 2.22
C PRO A 81 -11.10 -16.71 3.03
N ASP A 82 -11.38 -15.59 2.36
CA ASP A 82 -11.94 -14.39 2.98
C ASP A 82 -12.87 -13.74 1.95
N PRO A 83 -14.15 -13.51 2.28
CA PRO A 83 -15.09 -12.89 1.33
C PRO A 83 -14.70 -11.48 0.91
N LEU A 84 -13.82 -10.80 1.65
CA LEU A 84 -13.32 -9.47 1.30
C LEU A 84 -12.08 -9.51 0.40
N ARG A 85 -11.48 -10.69 0.22
CA ARG A 85 -10.33 -10.89 -0.66
C ARG A 85 -10.81 -11.47 -1.98
N GLU A 86 -10.29 -10.91 -3.05
CA GLU A 86 -10.56 -11.42 -4.38
C GLU A 86 -9.75 -12.71 -4.63
N ASN A 87 -9.44 -13.05 -5.84
CA ASN A 87 -8.83 -14.29 -6.23
C ASN A 87 -7.40 -14.44 -5.67
N PRO A 88 -7.00 -15.61 -5.10
CA PRO A 88 -5.62 -15.84 -4.65
C PRO A 88 -4.57 -15.72 -5.76
N ASP A 89 -4.93 -15.97 -7.00
CA ASP A 89 -4.02 -15.87 -8.14
C ASP A 89 -3.62 -14.43 -8.45
N ASP A 90 -4.35 -13.45 -7.94
CA ASP A 90 -4.08 -12.03 -8.16
C ASP A 90 -2.91 -11.50 -7.32
N ARG A 91 -2.50 -12.22 -6.29
CA ARG A 91 -1.48 -11.75 -5.35
C ARG A 91 -0.12 -11.52 -6.00
N ASP A 92 0.31 -12.42 -6.88
CA ASP A 92 1.59 -12.31 -7.57
C ASP A 92 1.58 -11.15 -8.57
N GLU A 93 0.47 -10.96 -9.27
CA GLU A 93 0.31 -9.86 -10.21
C GLU A 93 0.31 -8.51 -9.48
N LEU A 94 -0.41 -8.40 -8.37
CA LEU A 94 -0.42 -7.19 -7.53
C LEU A 94 0.97 -6.88 -6.98
N PHE A 95 1.69 -7.89 -6.50
CA PHE A 95 3.07 -7.71 -6.03
C PHE A 95 3.96 -7.13 -7.12
N SER A 96 3.86 -7.65 -8.33
CA SER A 96 4.64 -7.17 -9.47
C SER A 96 4.32 -5.73 -9.83
N LEU A 97 3.04 -5.35 -9.77
CA LEU A 97 2.61 -3.98 -10.04
C LEU A 97 3.16 -2.99 -9.01
N TYR A 98 3.15 -3.36 -7.72
CA TYR A 98 3.75 -2.54 -6.67
C TYR A 98 5.26 -2.39 -6.86
N GLU A 99 5.96 -3.49 -7.11
CA GLU A 99 7.41 -3.46 -7.28
C GLU A 99 7.79 -2.59 -8.48
N GLN A 100 7.09 -2.73 -9.58
CA GLN A 100 7.31 -1.92 -10.77
C GLN A 100 7.12 -0.43 -10.48
N LEU A 101 6.03 -0.06 -9.80
CA LEU A 101 5.74 1.34 -9.49
C LEU A 101 6.79 1.93 -8.54
N LEU A 102 7.19 1.21 -7.52
CA LEU A 102 8.22 1.66 -6.57
C LEU A 102 9.58 1.83 -7.25
N THR A 103 9.93 0.92 -8.13
CA THR A 103 11.18 0.98 -8.91
C THR A 103 11.17 2.17 -9.87
N GLU A 104 10.09 2.34 -10.62
CA GLU A 104 9.97 3.42 -11.61
C GLU A 104 10.00 4.81 -10.97
N THR A 105 9.46 4.94 -9.78
CA THR A 105 9.43 6.21 -9.04
C THR A 105 10.67 6.47 -8.20
N GLY A 106 11.61 5.52 -8.16
CA GLY A 106 12.86 5.65 -7.42
C GLY A 106 12.70 5.64 -5.90
N CYS A 107 11.61 5.07 -5.40
CA CYS A 107 11.37 4.98 -3.97
C CYS A 107 12.19 3.88 -3.33
N GLN A 108 12.57 4.09 -2.06
CA GLN A 108 13.23 3.06 -1.27
C GLN A 108 12.19 2.01 -0.86
N TYR A 109 12.48 0.76 -1.14
CA TYR A 109 11.66 -0.33 -0.68
C TYR A 109 12.49 -1.55 -0.34
N SER A 110 11.94 -2.38 0.52
CA SER A 110 12.52 -3.67 0.88
C SER A 110 11.43 -4.73 0.80
N ILE A 111 11.79 -5.91 0.31
CA ILE A 111 10.83 -7.00 0.21
C ILE A 111 10.78 -7.70 1.57
N SER A 112 9.56 -7.86 2.10
CA SER A 112 9.28 -8.52 3.36
C SER A 112 8.66 -9.89 3.08
N GLY A 113 9.36 -10.95 3.44
CA GLY A 113 8.94 -12.32 3.18
C GLY A 113 9.23 -13.25 4.35
N GLY A 114 8.80 -14.49 4.20
CA GLY A 114 8.96 -15.50 5.22
C GLY A 114 7.82 -15.53 6.24
N ASN A 115 8.07 -16.19 7.38
CA ASN A 115 7.08 -16.26 8.45
C ASN A 115 6.96 -14.94 9.22
N VAL A 116 6.00 -14.86 10.14
CA VAL A 116 5.73 -13.65 10.93
C VAL A 116 6.98 -13.20 11.71
N THR A 117 7.73 -14.12 12.29
CA THR A 117 8.95 -13.81 13.05
C THR A 117 10.01 -13.19 12.14
N ASN A 118 10.25 -13.75 10.97
CA ASN A 118 11.21 -13.24 10.00
C ASN A 118 10.81 -11.85 9.49
N ARG A 119 9.53 -11.66 9.21
CA ARG A 119 9.00 -10.37 8.74
C ARG A 119 9.17 -9.29 9.80
N LEU A 120 8.88 -9.61 11.05
CA LEU A 120 9.04 -8.67 12.16
C LEU A 120 10.51 -8.30 12.39
N GLN A 121 11.40 -9.29 12.41
CA GLN A 121 12.83 -9.04 12.59
C GLN A 121 13.41 -8.18 11.48
N ASN A 122 13.04 -8.44 10.25
CA ASN A 122 13.50 -7.66 9.10
C ASN A 122 12.99 -6.22 9.17
N ALA A 123 11.72 -6.03 9.54
CA ALA A 123 11.14 -4.69 9.68
C ALA A 123 11.83 -3.89 10.78
N VAL A 124 12.05 -4.50 11.94
CA VAL A 124 12.76 -3.85 13.07
C VAL A 124 14.19 -3.47 12.67
N SER A 125 14.91 -4.36 12.00
CA SER A 125 16.27 -4.10 11.54
C SER A 125 16.33 -2.93 10.56
N LEU A 126 15.38 -2.84 9.64
CA LEU A 126 15.30 -1.74 8.69
C LEU A 126 15.00 -0.41 9.37
N ILE A 127 14.06 -0.41 10.31
CA ILE A 127 13.70 0.79 11.07
C ILE A 127 14.91 1.29 11.87
N GLU A 128 15.64 0.41 12.54
CA GLU A 128 16.85 0.76 13.30
C GLU A 128 17.93 1.36 12.40
N LYS A 129 18.07 0.85 11.18
CA LYS A 129 19.04 1.36 10.22
C LYS A 129 18.78 2.82 9.84
N TYR A 130 17.52 3.25 9.82
CA TYR A 130 17.11 4.60 9.44
C TYR A 130 16.83 5.52 10.64
N SER A 131 17.04 5.05 11.84
CA SER A 131 16.84 5.86 13.05
C SER A 131 18.08 6.67 13.45
#